data_6e01f31beb87ffc17d22c586cb5d436e
#
_entry.id   6e01f31beb87ffc17d22c586cb5d436e
#
_cell.length_a   1.000
_cell.length_b   1.000
_cell.length_c   1.000
_cell.angle_alpha   90.00
_cell.angle_beta   90.00
_cell.angle_gamma   90.00
#
_symmetry.space_group_name_H-M   'P 1'
#
loop_
_entity.id
_entity.type
_entity.pdbx_description
1 polymer ?
#
loop_
_entity_poly.entity_id
_entity_poly.type
_entity_poly.pdbx_seq_one_letter_code
_entity_poly.pdbx_strand_id
1 'polypeptide(L)'
;MQCKTLHFSRHAFERMFLRGIDPASVAQIVSEAEVIIDYPDDKPYPSALLLGFHGKEPIHAVVARSVEGECHLVTIYWPDPAIWDETFKRRRIG
;
A
#
# COMPACT_ATOMS: atom_id res chain seq x y z
N MET A 1 0.83 8.78 -3.01
CA MET A 1 -0.19 9.38 -2.10
C MET A 1 0.48 10.31 -1.13
N GLN A 2 -0.04 11.51 -0.99
CA GLN A 2 0.52 12.52 -0.07
C GLN A 2 -0.06 12.33 1.32
N CYS A 3 0.81 12.18 2.31
CA CYS A 3 0.42 11.99 3.70
C CYS A 3 1.19 12.96 4.59
N LYS A 4 0.49 13.64 5.50
CA LYS A 4 1.16 14.42 6.54
C LYS A 4 1.90 13.49 7.49
N THR A 5 1.24 12.42 7.87
CA THR A 5 1.77 11.39 8.76
C THR A 5 1.28 10.04 8.25
N LEU A 6 2.13 9.04 8.29
CA LEU A 6 1.74 7.67 7.97
C LEU A 6 1.79 6.83 9.25
N HIS A 7 0.61 6.40 9.69
CA HIS A 7 0.46 5.62 10.91
C HIS A 7 0.50 4.13 10.59
N PHE A 8 1.19 3.37 11.43
CA PHE A 8 1.24 1.90 11.34
C PHE A 8 0.55 1.31 12.56
N SER A 9 -0.40 0.41 12.34
CA SER A 9 -0.93 -0.38 13.43
C SER A 9 0.10 -1.44 13.84
N ARG A 10 -0.07 -2.01 15.04
CA ARG A 10 0.74 -3.14 15.47
C ARG A 10 0.65 -4.30 14.47
N HIS A 11 -0.55 -4.56 13.97
CA HIS A 11 -0.78 -5.60 12.96
C HIS A 11 0.01 -5.33 11.68
N ALA A 12 0.03 -4.06 11.22
CA ALA A 12 0.80 -3.69 10.04
C ALA A 12 2.29 -3.93 10.25
N PHE A 13 2.84 -3.56 11.42
CA PHE A 13 4.23 -3.83 11.76
C PHE A 13 4.55 -5.33 11.73
N GLU A 14 3.69 -6.15 12.34
CA GLU A 14 3.88 -7.59 12.35
C GLU A 14 3.90 -8.17 10.94
N ARG A 15 3.01 -7.71 10.07
CA ARG A 15 2.95 -8.16 8.68
C ARG A 15 4.18 -7.74 7.89
N MET A 16 4.66 -6.51 8.10
CA MET A 16 5.89 -6.05 7.45
C MET A 16 7.08 -6.92 7.86
N PHE A 17 7.20 -7.21 9.15
CA PHE A 17 8.27 -8.07 9.66
C PHE A 17 8.22 -9.46 9.01
N LEU A 18 7.03 -10.08 8.99
CA LEU A 18 6.87 -11.42 8.42
C LEU A 18 7.17 -11.46 6.92
N ARG A 19 6.95 -10.37 6.22
CA ARG A 19 7.12 -10.27 4.77
C ARG A 19 8.46 -9.67 4.35
N GLY A 20 9.33 -9.37 5.30
CA GLY A 20 10.65 -8.80 5.02
C GLY A 20 10.57 -7.38 4.46
N ILE A 21 9.58 -6.59 4.87
CA ILE A 21 9.40 -5.21 4.43
C ILE A 21 9.90 -4.29 5.55
N ASP A 22 10.85 -3.41 5.21
CA ASP A 22 11.42 -2.46 6.16
C ASP A 22 10.46 -1.28 6.39
N PRO A 23 9.93 -1.11 7.62
CA PRO A 23 9.04 0.02 7.92
C PRO A 23 9.65 1.39 7.60
N ALA A 24 10.97 1.54 7.73
CA ALA A 24 11.63 2.82 7.45
C ALA A 24 11.54 3.25 5.98
N SER A 25 11.34 2.28 5.06
CA SER A 25 11.22 2.56 3.62
C SER A 25 9.79 2.85 3.20
N VAL A 26 8.80 2.48 4.01
CA VAL A 26 7.39 2.47 3.57
C VAL A 26 6.84 3.88 3.33
N ALA A 27 7.22 4.85 4.15
CA ALA A 27 6.74 6.23 3.97
C ALA A 27 7.12 6.79 2.60
N GLN A 28 8.36 6.57 2.17
CA GLN A 28 8.81 7.02 0.85
C GLN A 28 8.13 6.24 -0.27
N ILE A 29 8.00 4.93 -0.12
CA ILE A 29 7.32 4.08 -1.10
C ILE A 29 5.88 4.59 -1.32
N VAL A 30 5.14 4.84 -0.24
CA VAL A 30 3.77 5.34 -0.32
C VAL A 30 3.71 6.72 -0.98
N SER A 31 4.65 7.62 -0.65
CA SER A 31 4.67 8.97 -1.22
C SER A 31 4.86 8.97 -2.73
N GLU A 32 5.56 7.99 -3.27
CA GLU A 32 5.87 7.87 -4.69
C GLU A 32 4.94 6.91 -5.43
N ALA A 33 4.09 6.18 -4.70
CA ALA A 33 3.26 5.13 -5.27
C ALA A 33 2.12 5.67 -6.12
N GLU A 34 1.71 4.86 -7.09
CA GLU A 34 0.57 5.15 -7.95
C GLU A 34 -0.69 4.52 -7.36
N VAL A 35 -1.79 5.27 -7.34
CA VAL A 35 -3.10 4.73 -6.96
C VAL A 35 -3.62 3.89 -8.13
N ILE A 36 -3.87 2.61 -7.88
CA ILE A 36 -4.36 1.70 -8.92
C ILE A 36 -5.81 1.30 -8.72
N ILE A 37 -6.31 1.31 -7.47
CA ILE A 37 -7.73 1.06 -7.17
C ILE A 37 -8.14 1.99 -6.03
N ASP A 38 -9.28 2.67 -6.19
CA ASP A 38 -9.87 3.48 -5.14
C ASP A 38 -10.98 2.73 -4.42
N TYR A 39 -11.03 2.88 -3.10
CA TYR A 39 -12.10 2.37 -2.25
C TYR A 39 -12.73 3.54 -1.50
N PRO A 40 -13.55 4.39 -2.21
CA PRO A 40 -14.04 5.65 -1.63
C PRO A 40 -15.02 5.47 -0.48
N ASP A 41 -15.67 4.30 -0.41
CA ASP A 41 -16.66 4.02 0.62
C ASP A 41 -16.09 3.26 1.82
N ASP A 42 -14.79 3.03 1.85
CA ASP A 42 -14.15 2.31 2.95
C ASP A 42 -14.22 3.11 4.25
N LYS A 43 -14.28 2.40 5.37
CA LYS A 43 -14.44 2.99 6.70
C LYS A 43 -13.26 2.60 7.58
N PRO A 44 -12.87 3.45 8.51
CA PRO A 44 -13.45 4.77 8.86
C PRO A 44 -13.06 5.89 7.88
N TYR A 45 -12.14 5.66 6.97
CA TYR A 45 -11.71 6.63 5.94
C TYR A 45 -11.65 5.96 4.58
N PRO A 46 -11.82 6.73 3.51
CA PRO A 46 -11.55 6.21 2.17
C PRO A 46 -10.15 5.66 2.11
N SER A 47 -9.98 4.58 1.37
CA SER A 47 -8.66 3.96 1.17
C SER A 47 -8.38 3.75 -0.31
N ALA A 48 -7.16 3.35 -0.62
CA ALA A 48 -6.75 3.05 -1.98
C ALA A 48 -5.70 1.95 -1.97
N LEU A 49 -5.69 1.16 -3.05
CA LEU A 49 -4.60 0.23 -3.32
C LEU A 49 -3.55 0.97 -4.12
N LEU A 50 -2.33 0.97 -3.63
CA LEU A 50 -1.21 1.66 -4.25
C LEU A 50 -0.22 0.64 -4.79
N LEU A 51 0.38 0.98 -5.93
CA LEU A 51 1.54 0.27 -6.46
C LEU A 51 2.77 1.14 -6.25
N GLY A 52 3.71 0.65 -5.48
CA GLY A 52 5.01 1.27 -5.28
C GLY A 52 6.12 0.29 -5.57
N PHE A 53 7.36 0.73 -5.37
CA PHE A 53 8.53 -0.09 -5.63
C PHE A 53 9.53 0.05 -4.49
N HIS A 54 10.06 -1.08 -4.05
CA HIS A 54 11.24 -1.12 -3.20
C HIS A 54 12.42 -1.50 -4.09
N GLY A 55 13.18 -0.50 -4.53
CA GLY A 55 14.14 -0.71 -5.61
C GLY A 55 13.39 -1.06 -6.89
N LYS A 56 13.62 -2.26 -7.41
CA LYS A 56 12.92 -2.77 -8.61
C LYS A 56 11.75 -3.70 -8.26
N GLU A 57 11.56 -4.01 -6.98
CA GLU A 57 10.53 -4.95 -6.56
C GLU A 57 9.20 -4.24 -6.38
N PRO A 58 8.14 -4.68 -7.10
CA PRO A 58 6.81 -4.09 -6.92
C PRO A 58 6.26 -4.43 -5.55
N ILE A 59 5.54 -3.48 -4.97
CA ILE A 59 4.90 -3.67 -3.67
C ILE A 59 3.51 -3.02 -3.70
N HIS A 60 2.55 -3.70 -3.11
CA HIS A 60 1.19 -3.19 -2.98
C HIS A 60 0.94 -2.76 -1.54
N ALA A 61 0.35 -1.58 -1.38
CA ALA A 61 -0.06 -1.07 -0.07
C ALA A 61 -1.50 -0.57 -0.15
N VAL A 62 -2.30 -0.92 0.86
CA VAL A 62 -3.62 -0.32 1.04
C VAL A 62 -3.48 0.74 2.13
N VAL A 63 -3.79 1.98 1.77
CA VAL A 63 -3.63 3.13 2.67
C VAL A 63 -4.94 3.88 2.74
N ALA A 64 -5.43 4.12 3.96
CA ALA A 64 -6.58 4.95 4.23
C ALA A 64 -6.10 6.37 4.55
N ARG A 65 -6.86 7.38 4.12
CA ARG A 65 -6.47 8.77 4.31
C ARG A 65 -7.65 9.60 4.82
N SER A 66 -7.44 10.28 5.95
CA SER A 66 -8.42 11.20 6.51
C SER A 66 -8.46 12.51 5.74
N VAL A 67 -9.48 13.34 5.99
CA VAL A 67 -9.60 14.66 5.35
C VAL A 67 -8.44 15.59 5.77
N GLU A 68 -7.86 15.37 6.94
CA GLU A 68 -6.72 16.16 7.42
C GLU A 68 -5.39 15.71 6.79
N GLY A 69 -5.39 14.64 6.01
CA GLY A 69 -4.18 14.13 5.39
C GLY A 69 -3.39 13.15 6.25
N GLU A 70 -3.99 12.66 7.33
CA GLU A 70 -3.42 11.57 8.12
C GLU A 70 -3.65 10.26 7.39
N CYS A 71 -2.59 9.50 7.16
CA CYS A 71 -2.67 8.21 6.47
C CYS A 71 -2.49 7.06 7.45
N HIS A 72 -3.15 5.95 7.15
CA HIS A 72 -3.09 4.74 7.95
C HIS A 72 -2.80 3.56 7.03
N LEU A 73 -1.70 2.88 7.27
CA LEU A 73 -1.37 1.67 6.50
C LEU A 73 -2.27 0.54 6.96
N VAL A 74 -3.14 0.10 6.06
CA VAL A 74 -4.07 -1.00 6.32
C VAL A 74 -3.38 -2.33 6.11
N THR A 75 -2.71 -2.49 4.97
CA THR A 75 -1.90 -3.67 4.68
C THR A 75 -0.84 -3.34 3.64
N ILE A 76 0.19 -4.18 3.59
CA ILE A 76 1.26 -4.08 2.60
C ILE A 76 1.77 -5.48 2.30
N TYR A 77 2.02 -5.78 1.01
CA TYR A 77 2.44 -7.11 0.61
C TYR A 77 3.17 -7.06 -0.74
N TRP A 78 3.90 -8.12 -1.03
CA TRP A 78 4.51 -8.34 -2.33
C TRP A 78 3.44 -8.94 -3.24
N PRO A 79 3.07 -8.28 -4.36
CA PRO A 79 2.03 -8.83 -5.24
C PRO A 79 2.51 -10.11 -5.93
N ASP A 80 1.64 -11.12 -5.95
CA ASP A 80 1.94 -12.41 -6.55
C ASP A 80 1.83 -12.29 -8.08
N PRO A 81 2.89 -12.57 -8.85
CA PRO A 81 2.84 -12.49 -10.30
C PRO A 81 1.91 -13.53 -10.94
N ALA A 82 1.49 -14.55 -10.20
CA ALA A 82 0.48 -15.49 -10.68
C ALA A 82 -0.93 -14.88 -10.66
N ILE A 83 -1.16 -13.88 -9.80
CA ILE A 83 -2.45 -13.21 -9.65
C ILE A 83 -2.49 -11.90 -10.45
N TRP A 84 -1.40 -11.14 -10.42
CA TRP A 84 -1.29 -9.85 -11.07
C TRP A 84 -0.54 -9.98 -12.40
N ASP A 85 -0.91 -9.16 -13.38
CA ASP A 85 -0.20 -9.14 -14.66
C ASP A 85 1.19 -8.46 -14.52
N GLU A 86 1.92 -8.36 -15.61
CA GLU A 86 3.28 -7.81 -15.60
C GLU A 86 3.35 -6.34 -15.21
N THR A 87 2.24 -5.61 -15.26
CA THR A 87 2.20 -4.22 -14.79
C THR A 87 1.98 -4.12 -13.28
N PHE A 88 1.48 -5.19 -12.66
CA PHE A 88 1.07 -5.25 -11.25
C PHE A 88 -0.07 -4.29 -10.91
N LYS A 89 -0.77 -3.79 -11.92
CA LYS A 89 -1.92 -2.89 -11.76
C LYS A 89 -3.26 -3.59 -11.97
N ARG A 90 -3.26 -4.73 -12.63
CA ARG A 90 -4.47 -5.47 -12.98
C ARG A 90 -4.30 -6.94 -12.67
N ARG A 91 -5.37 -7.55 -12.18
CA ARG A 91 -5.38 -9.00 -11.99
C ARG A 91 -5.41 -9.70 -13.33
N ARG A 92 -4.72 -10.82 -13.41
CA ARG A 92 -4.77 -11.66 -14.61
C ARG A 92 -6.17 -12.20 -14.80
N ILE A 93 -6.60 -12.28 -16.06
CA ILE A 93 -7.87 -12.85 -16.45
C ILE A 93 -7.62 -14.33 -16.77
N GLY A 94 -8.42 -15.23 -16.20
CA GLY A 94 -8.25 -16.64 -16.53
C GLY A 94 -8.78 -17.59 -15.54
#